data_e8bc63be60c5a473906c49698d05b013
#
_entry.id   e8bc63be60c5a473906c49698d05b013
#
_cell.length_a   1.000
_cell.length_b   1.000
_cell.length_c   1.000
_cell.angle_alpha   90.00
_cell.angle_beta   90.00
_cell.angle_gamma   90.00
#
_symmetry.space_group_name_H-M   'P 1'
#
loop_
_entity.id
_entity.type
_entity.pdbx_description
1 polymer ?
#
loop_
_entity_poly.entity_id
_entity_poly.type
_entity_poly.pdbx_seq_one_letter_code
_entity_poly.pdbx_strand_id
1 'polypeptide(L)'
;MSTHNRIKRLTAAALLAACGMASQAAHAAESAICYNCPPEWADWGTQLKAIARDTGIQVPQDNKNSGQALAQMVAEQGNPVADVVYYGVSFGIQAAGAGVIADYKPAHWDEVPTGMKDPDGKWVALHSGTMGFMVNVDALGGAPLPTSWDDLLKPEYKGMVGYLDPSSAFVGYVAAVAVNQAKGGTLQNFAPALSWFKKLQANQPIVPKQTAYARLISGEIPILLDYDFNAYRAKYKDHANVAFVIPQEGTVTVPYVISLVKNAPHAANGKKVIDYVLSDKGQAIWANAYLRPVRPSAMSAEAKAKFLPDSDYARATTVDYQQMADAQKAFSARYLSEIR
;
A
#
# COMPACT_ATOMS: atom_id res chain seq x y z
N MET A 1 2.94 48.47 67.20
CA MET A 1 2.08 47.43 66.54
C MET A 1 2.98 46.58 65.64
N SER A 2 2.93 45.36 65.92
CA SER A 2 3.86 44.29 65.97
C SER A 2 4.28 43.72 64.61
N THR A 3 5.57 43.59 64.40
CA THR A 3 6.31 42.93 63.30
C THR A 3 5.93 41.46 63.11
N HIS A 4 5.16 40.88 64.04
CA HIS A 4 4.80 39.43 64.03
C HIS A 4 3.71 39.05 63.01
N ASN A 5 2.96 39.99 62.49
CA ASN A 5 1.84 39.69 61.54
C ASN A 5 2.26 39.68 60.06
N ARG A 6 3.49 40.10 59.73
CA ARG A 6 3.99 40.10 58.33
C ARG A 6 4.67 38.74 57.95
N ILE A 7 5.20 38.03 58.93
CA ILE A 7 5.89 36.75 58.67
C ILE A 7 4.90 35.61 58.42
N LYS A 8 3.73 35.63 59.07
CA LYS A 8 2.72 34.57 58.87
C LYS A 8 1.96 34.65 57.54
N ARG A 9 2.01 35.80 56.84
CA ARG A 9 1.38 35.94 55.51
C ARG A 9 2.31 35.56 54.36
N LEU A 10 3.62 35.54 54.56
CA LEU A 10 4.61 35.13 53.55
C LEU A 10 4.81 33.61 53.49
N THR A 11 4.59 32.90 54.60
CA THR A 11 4.68 31.44 54.63
C THR A 11 3.45 30.74 54.05
N ALA A 12 2.27 31.36 54.07
CA ALA A 12 1.06 30.77 53.47
C ALA A 12 1.01 30.94 51.95
N ALA A 13 1.67 31.98 51.38
CA ALA A 13 1.75 32.18 49.92
C ALA A 13 2.78 31.26 49.26
N ALA A 14 3.83 30.83 49.96
CA ALA A 14 4.85 29.93 49.41
C ALA A 14 4.40 28.47 49.38
N LEU A 15 3.45 28.05 50.24
CA LEU A 15 2.90 26.67 50.21
C LEU A 15 1.81 26.49 49.14
N LEU A 16 1.14 27.53 48.71
CA LEU A 16 0.16 27.46 47.60
C LEU A 16 0.79 27.49 46.23
N ALA A 17 2.00 28.01 46.08
CA ALA A 17 2.77 28.00 44.81
C ALA A 17 3.45 26.65 44.54
N ALA A 18 3.71 25.83 45.61
CA ALA A 18 4.34 24.51 45.46
C ALA A 18 3.37 23.39 45.06
N CYS A 19 2.05 23.56 45.27
CA CYS A 19 1.02 22.58 44.84
C CYS A 19 0.51 22.75 43.41
N GLY A 20 0.89 23.84 42.71
CA GLY A 20 0.46 24.12 41.35
C GLY A 20 1.38 23.59 40.24
N MET A 21 2.51 22.97 40.59
CA MET A 21 3.44 22.38 39.60
C MET A 21 3.39 20.85 39.59
N ALA A 22 2.29 20.27 40.07
CA ALA A 22 2.03 18.85 39.88
C ALA A 22 1.57 18.60 38.44
N SER A 23 2.56 18.31 37.58
CA SER A 23 2.44 17.41 36.44
C SER A 23 1.29 17.65 35.47
N GLN A 24 1.44 18.64 34.62
CA GLN A 24 1.15 18.36 33.21
C GLN A 24 2.45 17.75 32.61
N ALA A 25 2.77 16.52 32.94
CA ALA A 25 3.45 15.66 32.02
C ALA A 25 2.47 15.52 30.84
N ALA A 26 2.57 16.41 29.86
CA ALA A 26 1.99 16.15 28.56
C ALA A 26 2.56 14.78 28.17
N HIS A 27 1.76 13.72 28.26
CA HIS A 27 2.10 12.48 27.60
C HIS A 27 2.24 12.87 26.12
N ALA A 28 3.50 12.97 25.67
CA ALA A 28 3.74 13.02 24.24
C ALA A 28 2.96 11.84 23.66
N ALA A 29 2.03 12.12 22.76
CA ALA A 29 1.20 11.08 22.18
C ALA A 29 2.14 10.00 21.65
N GLU A 30 1.93 8.73 22.05
CA GLU A 30 2.70 7.63 21.51
C GLU A 30 2.60 7.66 19.97
N SER A 31 3.73 7.54 19.27
CA SER A 31 3.73 7.60 17.81
C SER A 31 4.56 6.48 17.21
N ALA A 32 4.22 6.13 15.95
CA ALA A 32 5.02 5.25 15.11
C ALA A 32 4.89 5.74 13.66
N ILE A 33 6.00 6.15 13.05
CA ILE A 33 5.99 6.68 11.68
C ILE A 33 5.88 5.52 10.69
N CYS A 34 4.87 5.60 9.79
CA CYS A 34 4.69 4.64 8.70
C CYS A 34 5.12 5.24 7.36
N TYR A 35 6.09 4.62 6.70
CA TYR A 35 6.39 4.95 5.30
C TYR A 35 5.45 4.22 4.35
N ASN A 36 4.91 4.97 3.38
CA ASN A 36 4.02 4.48 2.33
C ASN A 36 2.68 3.91 2.85
N CYS A 37 2.05 4.60 3.82
CA CYS A 37 0.71 4.32 4.31
C CYS A 37 -0.28 5.43 3.92
N PRO A 38 -0.45 5.78 2.62
CA PRO A 38 -1.27 6.93 2.23
C PRO A 38 -2.75 6.65 2.45
N PRO A 39 -3.52 7.60 3.04
CA PRO A 39 -4.92 7.38 3.42
C PRO A 39 -5.85 6.93 2.31
N GLU A 40 -5.60 7.38 1.07
CA GLU A 40 -6.43 7.07 -0.10
C GLU A 40 -6.15 5.69 -0.68
N TRP A 41 -4.98 5.09 -0.39
CA TRP A 41 -4.60 3.79 -0.88
C TRP A 41 -4.97 2.69 0.10
N ALA A 42 -5.63 1.63 -0.38
CA ALA A 42 -5.96 0.45 0.42
C ALA A 42 -6.68 0.77 1.74
N ASP A 43 -7.44 1.85 1.79
CA ASP A 43 -8.17 2.34 2.98
C ASP A 43 -7.30 2.53 4.25
N TRP A 44 -6.01 2.84 4.06
CA TRP A 44 -5.13 3.15 5.20
C TRP A 44 -5.69 4.24 6.09
N GLY A 45 -6.44 5.21 5.54
CA GLY A 45 -7.07 6.25 6.34
C GLY A 45 -7.99 5.73 7.45
N THR A 46 -8.75 4.65 7.19
CA THR A 46 -9.57 3.98 8.20
C THR A 46 -8.71 3.20 9.19
N GLN A 47 -7.68 2.50 8.71
CA GLN A 47 -6.72 1.78 9.58
C GLN A 47 -6.02 2.73 10.56
N LEU A 48 -5.46 3.84 10.08
CA LEU A 48 -4.72 4.80 10.90
C LEU A 48 -5.60 5.41 11.99
N LYS A 49 -6.86 5.77 11.67
CA LYS A 49 -7.84 6.26 12.64
C LYS A 49 -8.19 5.20 13.68
N ALA A 50 -8.34 3.95 13.27
CA ALA A 50 -8.66 2.85 14.17
C ALA A 50 -7.48 2.52 15.11
N ILE A 51 -6.24 2.52 14.61
CA ILE A 51 -5.03 2.37 15.42
C ILE A 51 -4.99 3.47 16.49
N ALA A 52 -5.13 4.74 16.09
CA ALA A 52 -5.08 5.87 17.03
C ALA A 52 -6.16 5.77 18.11
N ARG A 53 -7.40 5.42 17.74
CA ARG A 53 -8.53 5.26 18.67
C ARG A 53 -8.34 4.11 19.66
N ASP A 54 -7.87 2.95 19.17
CA ASP A 54 -7.86 1.71 19.94
C ASP A 54 -6.56 1.51 20.73
N THR A 55 -5.46 2.12 20.29
CA THR A 55 -4.13 1.95 20.92
C THR A 55 -3.55 3.24 21.51
N GLY A 56 -4.09 4.41 21.16
CA GLY A 56 -3.52 5.70 21.50
C GLY A 56 -2.32 6.11 20.63
N ILE A 57 -1.85 5.23 19.73
CA ILE A 57 -0.67 5.49 18.91
C ILE A 57 -1.08 6.32 17.69
N GLN A 58 -0.50 7.52 17.56
CA GLN A 58 -0.57 8.31 16.34
C GLN A 58 0.39 7.74 15.30
N VAL A 59 -0.07 7.60 14.07
CA VAL A 59 0.75 7.04 12.99
C VAL A 59 0.90 8.09 11.89
N PRO A 60 1.87 9.01 12.00
CA PRO A 60 2.26 9.87 10.90
C PRO A 60 2.68 9.04 9.69
N GLN A 61 2.20 9.42 8.53
CA GLN A 61 2.43 8.72 7.28
C GLN A 61 2.93 9.67 6.20
N ASP A 62 3.44 9.14 5.12
CA ASP A 62 3.80 9.88 3.94
C ASP A 62 3.28 9.21 2.65
N ASN A 63 3.28 9.99 1.56
CA ASN A 63 2.79 9.55 0.27
C ASN A 63 3.95 9.10 -0.63
N LYS A 64 4.79 8.19 -0.16
CA LYS A 64 5.80 7.53 -0.99
C LYS A 64 5.18 6.38 -1.79
N ASN A 65 5.84 5.95 -2.86
CA ASN A 65 5.63 4.63 -3.43
C ASN A 65 6.62 3.61 -2.82
N SER A 66 6.45 2.33 -3.13
CA SER A 66 7.26 1.26 -2.54
C SER A 66 8.77 1.44 -2.78
N GLY A 67 9.17 1.85 -3.98
CA GLY A 67 10.58 2.08 -4.32
C GLY A 67 11.16 3.30 -3.61
N GLN A 68 10.39 4.39 -3.51
CA GLN A 68 10.79 5.58 -2.75
C GLN A 68 10.95 5.27 -1.26
N ALA A 69 10.04 4.46 -0.69
CA ALA A 69 10.13 4.04 0.71
C ALA A 69 11.39 3.20 0.97
N LEU A 70 11.69 2.23 0.10
CA LEU A 70 12.91 1.43 0.20
C LEU A 70 14.17 2.30 0.08
N ALA A 71 14.23 3.17 -0.93
CA ALA A 71 15.39 4.06 -1.13
C ALA A 71 15.62 4.98 0.07
N GLN A 72 14.56 5.51 0.66
CA GLN A 72 14.62 6.35 1.86
C GLN A 72 15.17 5.56 3.06
N MET A 73 14.65 4.35 3.33
CA MET A 73 15.14 3.49 4.42
C MET A 73 16.62 3.14 4.26
N VAL A 74 17.07 2.88 3.02
CA VAL A 74 18.49 2.63 2.75
C VAL A 74 19.34 3.87 3.04
N ALA A 75 18.88 5.05 2.65
CA ALA A 75 19.58 6.31 2.92
C ALA A 75 19.63 6.64 4.42
N GLU A 76 18.62 6.25 5.17
CA GLU A 76 18.47 6.51 6.61
C GLU A 76 18.97 5.36 7.50
N GLN A 77 19.58 4.31 6.97
CA GLN A 77 19.94 3.10 7.74
C GLN A 77 20.83 3.37 8.96
N GLY A 78 21.61 4.45 8.96
CA GLY A 78 22.44 4.88 10.09
C GLY A 78 21.69 5.65 11.17
N ASN A 79 20.54 6.24 10.84
CA ASN A 79 19.65 6.97 11.73
C ASN A 79 18.20 6.88 11.22
N PRO A 80 17.51 5.75 11.40
CA PRO A 80 16.17 5.52 10.87
C PRO A 80 15.16 6.54 11.42
N VAL A 81 14.23 6.93 10.55
CA VAL A 81 13.12 7.84 10.89
C VAL A 81 11.80 7.08 10.99
N ALA A 82 11.55 6.15 10.07
CA ALA A 82 10.35 5.33 10.10
C ALA A 82 10.43 4.21 11.14
N ASP A 83 9.29 3.83 11.66
CA ASP A 83 9.13 2.67 12.56
C ASP A 83 8.62 1.45 11.80
N VAL A 84 7.69 1.65 10.89
CA VAL A 84 7.13 0.61 10.04
C VAL A 84 7.11 1.07 8.59
N VAL A 85 7.05 0.11 7.67
CA VAL A 85 6.96 0.38 6.25
C VAL A 85 5.98 -0.59 5.60
N TYR A 86 5.13 -0.06 4.71
CA TYR A 86 4.17 -0.83 3.92
C TYR A 86 4.56 -0.73 2.44
N TYR A 87 4.60 -1.87 1.76
CA TYR A 87 5.02 -1.93 0.35
C TYR A 87 4.59 -3.24 -0.33
N GLY A 88 4.74 -3.32 -1.64
CA GLY A 88 4.56 -4.58 -2.35
C GLY A 88 5.64 -5.60 -1.99
N VAL A 89 5.31 -6.88 -2.07
CA VAL A 89 6.15 -8.01 -1.60
C VAL A 89 7.57 -8.00 -2.16
N SER A 90 7.77 -7.66 -3.44
CA SER A 90 9.11 -7.63 -4.03
C SER A 90 10.02 -6.60 -3.35
N PHE A 91 9.47 -5.47 -2.89
CA PHE A 91 10.22 -4.48 -2.13
C PHE A 91 10.47 -4.93 -0.69
N GLY A 92 9.58 -5.71 -0.08
CA GLY A 92 9.82 -6.37 1.21
C GLY A 92 11.01 -7.34 1.16
N ILE A 93 11.09 -8.14 0.10
CA ILE A 93 12.22 -9.04 -0.16
C ILE A 93 13.52 -8.25 -0.37
N GLN A 94 13.48 -7.18 -1.17
CA GLN A 94 14.65 -6.32 -1.39
C GLN A 94 15.08 -5.59 -0.10
N ALA A 95 14.14 -5.14 0.75
CA ALA A 95 14.44 -4.50 2.04
C ALA A 95 15.11 -5.50 3.01
N ALA A 96 14.68 -6.77 3.01
CA ALA A 96 15.33 -7.84 3.76
C ALA A 96 16.78 -8.03 3.29
N GLY A 97 17.00 -8.13 1.97
CA GLY A 97 18.34 -8.23 1.38
C GLY A 97 19.24 -7.03 1.65
N ALA A 98 18.66 -5.82 1.72
CA ALA A 98 19.38 -4.58 2.07
C ALA A 98 19.68 -4.47 3.58
N GLY A 99 19.11 -5.32 4.44
CA GLY A 99 19.35 -5.32 5.88
C GLY A 99 18.77 -4.11 6.61
N VAL A 100 17.73 -3.45 6.07
CA VAL A 100 17.10 -2.24 6.62
C VAL A 100 15.83 -2.51 7.43
N ILE A 101 15.42 -3.77 7.55
CA ILE A 101 14.26 -4.20 8.34
C ILE A 101 14.66 -5.20 9.42
N ALA A 102 13.91 -5.20 10.52
CA ALA A 102 14.14 -6.06 11.68
C ALA A 102 13.29 -7.34 11.59
N ASP A 103 13.68 -8.34 12.38
CA ASP A 103 12.90 -9.56 12.58
C ASP A 103 11.78 -9.27 13.57
N TYR A 104 10.55 -9.55 13.16
CA TYR A 104 9.40 -9.48 14.05
C TYR A 104 8.31 -10.45 13.59
N LYS A 105 7.95 -11.39 14.45
CA LYS A 105 6.80 -12.28 14.28
C LYS A 105 5.64 -11.74 15.11
N PRO A 106 4.65 -11.08 14.48
CA PRO A 106 3.55 -10.46 15.18
C PRO A 106 2.56 -11.48 15.78
N ALA A 107 1.64 -11.01 16.61
CA ALA A 107 0.46 -11.75 16.96
C ALA A 107 -0.26 -12.25 15.69
N HIS A 108 -0.86 -13.44 15.74
CA HIS A 108 -1.49 -14.11 14.59
C HIS A 108 -0.53 -14.54 13.45
N TRP A 109 0.79 -14.53 13.72
CA TRP A 109 1.80 -14.98 12.74
C TRP A 109 1.49 -16.35 12.14
N ASP A 110 1.09 -17.32 12.98
CA ASP A 110 0.84 -18.68 12.55
C ASP A 110 -0.41 -18.83 11.67
N GLU A 111 -1.33 -17.87 11.74
CA GLU A 111 -2.54 -17.83 10.92
C GLU A 111 -2.28 -17.27 9.50
N VAL A 112 -1.12 -16.63 9.28
CA VAL A 112 -0.73 -16.14 7.95
C VAL A 112 -0.21 -17.32 7.12
N PRO A 113 -0.72 -17.55 5.89
CA PRO A 113 -0.30 -18.67 5.06
C PRO A 113 1.20 -18.67 4.77
N THR A 114 1.77 -19.88 4.66
CA THR A 114 3.14 -20.06 4.17
C THR A 114 3.27 -19.45 2.76
N GLY A 115 4.36 -18.70 2.52
CA GLY A 115 4.56 -17.94 1.27
C GLY A 115 4.00 -16.52 1.31
N MET A 116 3.15 -16.20 2.32
CA MET A 116 2.66 -14.85 2.58
C MET A 116 3.41 -14.16 3.74
N LYS A 117 4.52 -14.71 4.16
CA LYS A 117 5.39 -14.19 5.22
C LYS A 117 6.82 -14.67 5.02
N ASP A 118 7.78 -13.87 5.43
CA ASP A 118 9.20 -14.26 5.47
C ASP A 118 9.44 -15.19 6.65
N PRO A 119 10.11 -16.36 6.49
CA PRO A 119 10.29 -17.33 7.58
C PRO A 119 10.97 -16.74 8.83
N ASP A 120 11.87 -15.77 8.64
CA ASP A 120 12.63 -15.12 9.72
C ASP A 120 11.88 -13.91 10.32
N GLY A 121 10.70 -13.56 9.76
CA GLY A 121 9.90 -12.44 10.26
C GLY A 121 10.33 -11.08 9.71
N LYS A 122 11.03 -11.02 8.59
CA LYS A 122 11.43 -9.76 7.95
C LYS A 122 10.22 -8.98 7.43
N TRP A 123 9.24 -9.67 6.90
CA TRP A 123 7.99 -9.10 6.41
C TRP A 123 6.82 -10.06 6.58
N VAL A 124 5.62 -9.50 6.62
CA VAL A 124 4.36 -10.26 6.67
C VAL A 124 3.32 -9.59 5.77
N ALA A 125 2.59 -10.39 4.99
CA ALA A 125 1.51 -9.88 4.16
C ALA A 125 0.33 -9.41 5.01
N LEU A 126 -0.35 -8.39 4.53
CA LEU A 126 -1.57 -7.82 5.14
C LEU A 126 -2.82 -8.16 4.32
N HIS A 127 -2.70 -8.03 3.03
CA HIS A 127 -3.74 -8.28 2.04
C HIS A 127 -3.12 -8.54 0.67
N SER A 128 -3.94 -8.97 -0.27
CA SER A 128 -3.57 -9.07 -1.69
C SER A 128 -4.50 -8.24 -2.57
N GLY A 129 -4.04 -7.97 -3.79
CA GLY A 129 -4.80 -7.31 -4.85
C GLY A 129 -4.59 -8.02 -6.18
N THR A 130 -5.63 -8.07 -6.99
CA THR A 130 -5.61 -8.59 -8.35
C THR A 130 -5.47 -7.43 -9.32
N MET A 131 -4.44 -7.45 -10.17
CA MET A 131 -4.20 -6.44 -11.19
C MET A 131 -5.28 -6.50 -12.28
N GLY A 132 -5.73 -5.34 -12.75
CA GLY A 132 -6.69 -5.25 -13.84
C GLY A 132 -6.85 -3.83 -14.35
N PHE A 133 -7.96 -3.59 -15.03
CA PHE A 133 -8.33 -2.27 -15.52
C PHE A 133 -9.41 -1.69 -14.60
N MET A 134 -9.07 -0.62 -13.93
CA MET A 134 -10.03 0.23 -13.23
C MET A 134 -10.51 1.28 -14.21
N VAL A 135 -11.79 1.30 -14.56
CA VAL A 135 -12.34 2.10 -15.65
C VAL A 135 -13.42 3.02 -15.13
N ASN A 136 -13.23 4.32 -15.27
CA ASN A 136 -14.29 5.32 -15.11
C ASN A 136 -15.17 5.30 -16.37
N VAL A 137 -16.35 4.68 -16.27
CA VAL A 137 -17.23 4.43 -17.41
C VAL A 137 -17.72 5.73 -18.04
N ASP A 138 -17.99 6.76 -17.22
CA ASP A 138 -18.48 8.06 -17.69
C ASP A 138 -17.41 8.83 -18.48
N ALA A 139 -16.13 8.55 -18.21
CA ALA A 139 -15.00 9.20 -18.86
C ALA A 139 -14.54 8.53 -20.16
N LEU A 140 -15.13 7.39 -20.56
CA LEU A 140 -14.78 6.70 -21.81
C LEU A 140 -15.21 7.43 -23.07
N GLY A 141 -16.08 8.46 -22.97
CA GLY A 141 -16.48 9.26 -24.13
C GLY A 141 -17.16 8.47 -25.26
N GLY A 142 -17.78 7.31 -24.93
CA GLY A 142 -18.41 6.41 -25.91
C GLY A 142 -17.52 5.28 -26.41
N ALA A 143 -16.24 5.23 -26.02
CA ALA A 143 -15.40 4.07 -26.28
C ALA A 143 -15.91 2.83 -25.51
N PRO A 144 -15.79 1.62 -26.07
CA PRO A 144 -16.23 0.41 -25.37
C PRO A 144 -15.39 0.14 -24.14
N LEU A 145 -15.92 -0.70 -23.21
CA LEU A 145 -15.14 -1.19 -22.08
C LEU A 145 -14.02 -2.12 -22.59
N PRO A 146 -12.72 -1.85 -22.31
CA PRO A 146 -11.64 -2.73 -22.74
C PRO A 146 -11.72 -4.07 -22.01
N THR A 147 -11.49 -5.18 -22.70
CA THR A 147 -11.56 -6.55 -22.16
C THR A 147 -10.25 -7.31 -22.24
N SER A 148 -9.28 -6.79 -22.98
CA SER A 148 -7.98 -7.41 -23.21
C SER A 148 -6.84 -6.40 -23.10
N TRP A 149 -5.62 -6.89 -22.83
CA TRP A 149 -4.43 -6.03 -22.83
C TRP A 149 -4.22 -5.34 -24.18
N ASP A 150 -4.55 -6.02 -25.29
CA ASP A 150 -4.38 -5.43 -26.64
C ASP A 150 -5.47 -4.42 -26.99
N ASP A 151 -6.63 -4.46 -26.33
CA ASP A 151 -7.62 -3.39 -26.51
C ASP A 151 -7.01 -2.03 -26.16
N LEU A 152 -6.20 -1.94 -25.10
CA LEU A 152 -5.57 -0.69 -24.69
C LEU A 152 -4.59 -0.10 -25.71
N LEU A 153 -4.19 -0.88 -26.71
CA LEU A 153 -3.33 -0.43 -27.81
C LEU A 153 -4.12 0.18 -28.97
N LYS A 154 -5.46 0.06 -28.97
CA LYS A 154 -6.32 0.58 -30.04
C LYS A 154 -6.40 2.10 -29.97
N PRO A 155 -6.51 2.78 -31.13
CA PRO A 155 -6.52 4.25 -31.21
C PRO A 155 -7.65 4.92 -30.40
N GLU A 156 -8.77 4.22 -30.20
CA GLU A 156 -9.92 4.74 -29.45
C GLU A 156 -9.60 5.02 -27.97
N TYR A 157 -8.53 4.43 -27.40
CA TYR A 157 -8.08 4.69 -26.04
C TYR A 157 -6.90 5.66 -25.94
N LYS A 158 -6.63 6.41 -27.01
CA LYS A 158 -5.56 7.40 -27.02
C LYS A 158 -5.77 8.47 -25.95
N GLY A 159 -4.78 8.69 -25.09
CA GLY A 159 -4.83 9.62 -23.96
C GLY A 159 -5.66 9.15 -22.78
N MET A 160 -6.23 7.93 -22.81
CA MET A 160 -7.13 7.43 -21.76
C MET A 160 -6.44 6.49 -20.77
N VAL A 161 -5.34 5.86 -21.14
CA VAL A 161 -4.70 4.81 -20.34
C VAL A 161 -3.68 5.40 -19.39
N GLY A 162 -3.82 5.11 -18.10
CA GLY A 162 -2.85 5.46 -17.07
C GLY A 162 -2.27 4.21 -16.38
N TYR A 163 -1.03 4.31 -15.95
CA TYR A 163 -0.37 3.32 -15.09
C TYR A 163 0.75 3.98 -14.29
N LEU A 164 1.02 3.51 -13.07
CA LEU A 164 2.13 4.06 -12.30
C LEU A 164 3.48 3.62 -12.87
N ASP A 165 4.51 4.45 -12.67
CA ASP A 165 5.85 4.21 -13.19
C ASP A 165 6.39 2.84 -12.72
N PRO A 166 6.56 1.84 -13.64
CA PRO A 166 6.98 0.50 -13.27
C PRO A 166 8.40 0.42 -12.71
N SER A 167 9.21 1.43 -12.92
CA SER A 167 10.59 1.47 -12.42
C SER A 167 10.69 1.76 -10.93
N SER A 168 9.63 2.33 -10.33
CA SER A 168 9.63 2.76 -8.93
C SER A 168 8.39 2.37 -8.14
N ALA A 169 7.22 2.25 -8.78
CA ALA A 169 5.97 1.90 -8.13
C ALA A 169 5.67 0.40 -8.28
N PHE A 170 5.35 -0.26 -7.15
CA PHE A 170 5.04 -1.70 -7.19
C PHE A 170 3.84 -2.02 -8.08
N VAL A 171 2.75 -1.23 -8.00
CA VAL A 171 1.57 -1.45 -8.85
C VAL A 171 1.91 -1.37 -10.35
N GLY A 172 2.78 -0.43 -10.75
CA GLY A 172 3.26 -0.35 -12.13
C GLY A 172 4.11 -1.57 -12.53
N TYR A 173 4.99 -2.02 -11.65
CA TYR A 173 5.76 -3.25 -11.89
C TYR A 173 4.87 -4.49 -11.98
N VAL A 174 3.84 -4.60 -11.14
CA VAL A 174 2.86 -5.69 -11.22
C VAL A 174 2.07 -5.65 -12.52
N ALA A 175 1.70 -4.46 -13.01
CA ALA A 175 1.10 -4.33 -14.34
C ALA A 175 2.04 -4.84 -15.45
N ALA A 176 3.36 -4.56 -15.33
CA ALA A 176 4.34 -5.10 -16.26
C ALA A 176 4.48 -6.62 -16.17
N VAL A 177 4.45 -7.20 -14.98
CA VAL A 177 4.45 -8.66 -14.77
C VAL A 177 3.20 -9.29 -15.38
N ALA A 178 2.03 -8.68 -15.13
CA ALA A 178 0.75 -9.19 -15.63
C ALA A 178 0.70 -9.20 -17.17
N VAL A 179 1.02 -8.08 -17.81
CA VAL A 179 1.05 -8.03 -19.28
C VAL A 179 2.14 -8.94 -19.85
N ASN A 180 3.27 -9.07 -19.16
CA ASN A 180 4.35 -9.96 -19.61
C ASN A 180 3.88 -11.42 -19.68
N GLN A 181 3.26 -11.93 -18.61
CA GLN A 181 2.71 -13.28 -18.58
C GLN A 181 1.59 -13.46 -19.60
N ALA A 182 0.65 -12.50 -19.69
CA ALA A 182 -0.44 -12.52 -20.66
C ALA A 182 0.06 -12.58 -22.12
N LYS A 183 1.27 -12.10 -22.38
CA LYS A 183 1.93 -12.12 -23.70
C LYS A 183 2.98 -13.24 -23.83
N GLY A 184 2.97 -14.23 -22.95
CA GLY A 184 3.85 -15.41 -23.02
C GLY A 184 5.28 -15.15 -22.53
N GLY A 185 5.53 -14.06 -21.80
CA GLY A 185 6.80 -13.79 -21.12
C GLY A 185 6.95 -14.54 -19.81
N THR A 186 8.16 -14.50 -19.26
CA THR A 186 8.49 -15.05 -17.93
C THR A 186 9.20 -14.00 -17.09
N LEU A 187 9.40 -14.28 -15.79
CA LEU A 187 10.16 -13.38 -14.92
C LEU A 187 11.64 -13.22 -15.33
N GLN A 188 12.16 -14.14 -16.14
CA GLN A 188 13.50 -14.05 -16.73
C GLN A 188 13.52 -13.33 -18.07
N ASN A 189 12.35 -13.13 -18.71
CA ASN A 189 12.23 -12.50 -20.01
C ASN A 189 11.05 -11.53 -20.07
N PHE A 190 11.32 -10.24 -19.94
CA PHE A 190 10.34 -9.15 -20.01
C PHE A 190 10.22 -8.52 -21.41
N ALA A 191 10.80 -9.13 -22.46
CA ALA A 191 10.70 -8.60 -23.81
C ALA A 191 9.24 -8.43 -24.29
N PRO A 192 8.28 -9.35 -23.99
CA PRO A 192 6.88 -9.15 -24.34
C PRO A 192 6.25 -7.91 -23.67
N ALA A 193 6.47 -7.70 -22.36
CA ALA A 193 5.97 -6.51 -21.67
C ALA A 193 6.57 -5.22 -22.25
N LEU A 194 7.90 -5.18 -22.43
CA LEU A 194 8.57 -3.99 -22.98
C LEU A 194 8.05 -3.67 -24.39
N SER A 195 7.85 -4.69 -25.25
CA SER A 195 7.22 -4.53 -26.56
C SER A 195 5.82 -3.95 -26.46
N TRP A 196 5.00 -4.44 -25.51
CA TRP A 196 3.65 -3.95 -25.28
C TRP A 196 3.65 -2.49 -24.80
N PHE A 197 4.46 -2.13 -23.79
CA PHE A 197 4.59 -0.75 -23.31
C PHE A 197 5.09 0.20 -24.40
N LYS A 198 6.01 -0.26 -25.26
CA LYS A 198 6.48 0.52 -26.40
C LYS A 198 5.35 0.82 -27.39
N LYS A 199 4.50 -0.16 -27.68
CA LYS A 199 3.31 0.04 -28.55
C LYS A 199 2.31 0.99 -27.89
N LEU A 200 2.11 0.88 -26.57
CA LEU A 200 1.20 1.74 -25.82
C LEU A 200 1.60 3.23 -25.91
N GLN A 201 2.89 3.56 -26.13
CA GLN A 201 3.32 4.96 -26.27
C GLN A 201 2.60 5.69 -27.44
N ALA A 202 2.16 4.96 -28.48
CA ALA A 202 1.35 5.54 -29.55
C ALA A 202 0.01 6.12 -29.05
N ASN A 203 -0.52 5.56 -27.94
CA ASN A 203 -1.72 6.02 -27.28
C ASN A 203 -1.45 7.10 -26.21
N GLN A 204 -0.22 7.60 -26.09
CA GLN A 204 0.14 8.70 -25.17
C GLN A 204 -0.32 8.43 -23.73
N PRO A 205 0.12 7.34 -23.09
CA PRO A 205 -0.34 6.99 -21.76
C PRO A 205 0.08 8.03 -20.72
N ILE A 206 -0.72 8.13 -19.66
CA ILE A 206 -0.45 8.99 -18.51
C ILE A 206 0.30 8.16 -17.46
N VAL A 207 1.50 8.61 -17.04
CA VAL A 207 2.37 7.83 -16.13
C VAL A 207 2.68 8.62 -14.85
N PRO A 208 1.77 8.62 -13.86
CA PRO A 208 2.00 9.22 -12.56
C PRO A 208 3.09 8.49 -11.78
N LYS A 209 3.75 9.20 -10.86
CA LYS A 209 4.76 8.61 -9.95
C LYS A 209 4.17 8.06 -8.65
N GLN A 210 2.98 8.50 -8.30
CA GLN A 210 2.26 8.13 -7.08
C GLN A 210 0.82 7.78 -7.42
N THR A 211 0.02 7.33 -6.41
CA THR A 211 -1.37 6.91 -6.63
C THR A 211 -2.16 7.89 -7.50
N ALA A 212 -2.90 7.35 -8.44
CA ALA A 212 -3.71 8.10 -9.39
C ALA A 212 -5.23 7.94 -9.15
N TYR A 213 -5.61 7.41 -7.97
CA TYR A 213 -7.00 7.14 -7.63
C TYR A 213 -7.93 8.35 -7.86
N ALA A 214 -7.57 9.52 -7.31
CA ALA A 214 -8.36 10.75 -7.49
C ALA A 214 -8.46 11.18 -8.95
N ARG A 215 -7.41 10.97 -9.75
CA ARG A 215 -7.38 11.31 -11.17
C ARG A 215 -8.29 10.39 -12.00
N LEU A 216 -8.44 9.13 -11.58
CA LEU A 216 -9.43 8.24 -12.19
C LEU A 216 -10.85 8.67 -11.81
N ILE A 217 -11.11 8.97 -10.52
CA ILE A 217 -12.44 9.41 -10.07
C ILE A 217 -12.86 10.69 -10.81
N SER A 218 -11.96 11.64 -10.99
CA SER A 218 -12.25 12.88 -11.74
C SER A 218 -12.40 12.68 -13.26
N GLY A 219 -12.10 11.51 -13.79
CA GLY A 219 -12.11 11.22 -15.22
C GLY A 219 -10.88 11.75 -15.98
N GLU A 220 -9.88 12.30 -15.31
CA GLU A 220 -8.62 12.72 -15.93
C GLU A 220 -7.85 11.52 -16.50
N ILE A 221 -7.94 10.37 -15.85
CA ILE A 221 -7.43 9.07 -16.32
C ILE A 221 -8.63 8.13 -16.46
N PRO A 222 -9.23 7.97 -17.64
CA PRO A 222 -10.39 7.11 -17.82
C PRO A 222 -10.14 5.62 -17.50
N ILE A 223 -8.94 5.12 -17.80
CA ILE A 223 -8.55 3.71 -17.61
C ILE A 223 -7.24 3.68 -16.84
N LEU A 224 -7.24 3.13 -15.63
CA LEU A 224 -6.04 3.00 -14.80
C LEU A 224 -5.71 1.51 -14.60
N LEU A 225 -4.47 1.13 -14.88
CA LEU A 225 -3.95 -0.18 -14.49
C LEU A 225 -3.75 -0.19 -12.97
N ASP A 226 -4.65 -0.85 -12.26
CA ASP A 226 -4.70 -0.83 -10.80
C ASP A 226 -5.35 -2.11 -10.26
N TYR A 227 -5.46 -2.22 -8.95
CA TYR A 227 -6.01 -3.39 -8.28
C TYR A 227 -7.53 -3.33 -8.10
N ASP A 228 -8.13 -4.50 -8.04
CA ASP A 228 -9.56 -4.73 -7.80
C ASP A 228 -10.10 -3.97 -6.58
N PHE A 229 -9.37 -3.95 -5.46
CA PHE A 229 -9.84 -3.29 -4.24
C PHE A 229 -10.04 -1.78 -4.40
N ASN A 230 -9.21 -1.09 -5.18
CA ASN A 230 -9.39 0.34 -5.46
C ASN A 230 -10.62 0.58 -6.34
N ALA A 231 -10.86 -0.30 -7.33
CA ALA A 231 -12.05 -0.21 -8.17
C ALA A 231 -13.34 -0.47 -7.36
N TYR A 232 -13.32 -1.46 -6.45
CA TYR A 232 -14.46 -1.73 -5.58
C TYR A 232 -14.71 -0.61 -4.57
N ARG A 233 -13.64 -0.03 -4.01
CA ARG A 233 -13.76 1.16 -3.17
C ARG A 233 -14.45 2.29 -3.94
N ALA A 234 -13.97 2.61 -5.13
CA ALA A 234 -14.56 3.65 -5.98
C ALA A 234 -16.04 3.39 -6.23
N LYS A 235 -16.40 2.16 -6.61
CA LYS A 235 -17.76 1.78 -6.93
C LYS A 235 -18.70 1.78 -5.72
N TYR A 236 -18.27 1.17 -4.60
CA TYR A 236 -19.17 0.87 -3.49
C TYR A 236 -19.08 1.85 -2.33
N LYS A 237 -17.94 2.53 -2.14
CA LYS A 237 -17.74 3.49 -1.05
C LYS A 237 -17.86 4.93 -1.55
N ASP A 238 -17.24 5.24 -2.68
CA ASP A 238 -17.23 6.60 -3.24
C ASP A 238 -18.34 6.80 -4.30
N HIS A 239 -19.14 5.74 -4.58
CA HIS A 239 -20.30 5.74 -5.49
C HIS A 239 -19.98 6.23 -6.91
N ALA A 240 -18.74 6.06 -7.36
CA ALA A 240 -18.34 6.39 -8.72
C ALA A 240 -18.77 5.30 -9.72
N ASN A 241 -19.09 5.70 -10.95
CA ASN A 241 -19.43 4.75 -12.02
C ASN A 241 -18.16 4.08 -12.57
N VAL A 242 -17.60 3.19 -11.75
CA VAL A 242 -16.34 2.49 -12.05
C VAL A 242 -16.62 1.00 -12.29
N ALA A 243 -16.07 0.49 -13.40
CA ALA A 243 -15.98 -0.94 -13.69
C ALA A 243 -14.56 -1.43 -13.37
N PHE A 244 -14.46 -2.68 -12.90
CA PHE A 244 -13.19 -3.40 -12.82
C PHE A 244 -13.19 -4.53 -13.84
N VAL A 245 -12.12 -4.64 -14.62
CA VAL A 245 -11.97 -5.66 -15.66
C VAL A 245 -10.71 -6.48 -15.41
N ILE A 246 -10.87 -7.79 -15.31
CA ILE A 246 -9.77 -8.75 -15.37
C ILE A 246 -9.58 -9.13 -16.83
N PRO A 247 -8.41 -8.84 -17.44
CA PRO A 247 -8.17 -9.09 -18.86
C PRO A 247 -8.37 -10.56 -19.25
N GLN A 248 -8.87 -10.80 -20.46
CA GLN A 248 -9.18 -12.15 -20.96
C GLN A 248 -7.94 -13.05 -21.05
N GLU A 249 -6.78 -12.49 -21.36
CA GLU A 249 -5.51 -13.22 -21.46
C GLU A 249 -4.91 -13.57 -20.11
N GLY A 250 -5.48 -13.04 -19.01
CA GLY A 250 -5.02 -13.30 -17.66
C GLY A 250 -4.28 -12.12 -17.03
N THR A 251 -4.02 -12.28 -15.75
CA THR A 251 -3.37 -11.31 -14.88
C THR A 251 -2.72 -11.98 -13.68
N VAL A 252 -2.24 -11.19 -12.72
CA VAL A 252 -1.61 -11.68 -11.47
C VAL A 252 -2.28 -11.12 -10.23
N THR A 253 -2.25 -11.92 -9.15
CA THR A 253 -2.59 -11.49 -7.79
C THR A 253 -1.32 -11.47 -6.96
N VAL A 254 -1.09 -10.37 -6.24
CA VAL A 254 0.13 -10.17 -5.44
C VAL A 254 -0.19 -9.63 -4.04
N PRO A 255 0.62 -9.96 -3.02
CA PRO A 255 0.44 -9.42 -1.69
C PRO A 255 1.15 -8.07 -1.51
N TYR A 256 0.58 -7.28 -0.60
CA TYR A 256 1.23 -6.16 0.06
C TYR A 256 1.64 -6.56 1.47
N VAL A 257 2.82 -6.14 1.87
CA VAL A 257 3.46 -6.56 3.11
C VAL A 257 3.81 -5.37 4.00
N ILE A 258 3.99 -5.64 5.29
CA ILE A 258 4.49 -4.68 6.28
C ILE A 258 5.76 -5.23 6.92
N SER A 259 6.67 -4.34 7.31
CA SER A 259 7.89 -4.67 8.03
C SER A 259 8.15 -3.69 9.16
N LEU A 260 8.83 -4.16 10.20
CA LEU A 260 9.42 -3.32 11.23
C LEU A 260 10.76 -2.79 10.70
N VAL A 261 11.00 -1.49 10.78
CA VAL A 261 12.27 -0.90 10.38
C VAL A 261 13.36 -1.28 11.36
N LYS A 262 14.55 -1.60 10.88
CA LYS A 262 15.70 -1.93 11.74
C LYS A 262 16.15 -0.69 12.51
N ASN A 263 16.35 -0.84 13.81
CA ASN A 263 16.67 0.26 14.72
C ASN A 263 15.64 1.40 14.72
N ALA A 264 14.38 1.08 14.47
CA ALA A 264 13.26 2.03 14.51
C ALA A 264 13.26 2.85 15.82
N PRO A 265 13.07 4.19 15.76
CA PRO A 265 13.09 5.03 16.96
C PRO A 265 11.99 4.67 17.97
N HIS A 266 10.84 4.22 17.49
CA HIS A 266 9.71 3.80 18.33
C HIS A 266 9.33 2.33 18.06
N ALA A 267 10.31 1.43 18.05
CA ALA A 267 10.12 0.01 17.68
C ALA A 267 8.99 -0.67 18.44
N ALA A 268 8.79 -0.37 19.74
CA ALA A 268 7.70 -0.93 20.52
C ALA A 268 6.32 -0.53 19.97
N ASN A 269 6.15 0.71 19.56
CA ASN A 269 4.92 1.19 18.94
C ASN A 269 4.76 0.65 17.52
N GLY A 270 5.86 0.55 16.75
CA GLY A 270 5.87 -0.09 15.43
C GLY A 270 5.35 -1.54 15.49
N LYS A 271 5.78 -2.32 16.49
CA LYS A 271 5.27 -3.68 16.74
C LYS A 271 3.77 -3.70 17.02
N LYS A 272 3.27 -2.80 17.91
CA LYS A 272 1.84 -2.68 18.19
C LYS A 272 1.03 -2.33 16.93
N VAL A 273 1.56 -1.48 16.03
CA VAL A 273 0.93 -1.16 14.74
C VAL A 273 0.83 -2.42 13.87
N ILE A 274 1.91 -3.20 13.74
CA ILE A 274 1.90 -4.44 12.95
C ILE A 274 0.92 -5.46 13.56
N ASP A 275 0.92 -5.64 14.88
CA ASP A 275 -0.04 -6.53 15.58
C ASP A 275 -1.48 -6.09 15.32
N TYR A 276 -1.75 -4.78 15.39
CA TYR A 276 -3.09 -4.25 15.16
C TYR A 276 -3.61 -4.53 13.76
N VAL A 277 -2.82 -4.25 12.72
CA VAL A 277 -3.27 -4.46 11.33
C VAL A 277 -3.46 -5.94 10.97
N LEU A 278 -2.84 -6.86 11.71
CA LEU A 278 -3.04 -8.31 11.59
C LEU A 278 -4.12 -8.85 12.53
N SER A 279 -4.60 -8.08 13.50
CA SER A 279 -5.69 -8.47 14.39
C SER A 279 -7.01 -8.68 13.64
N ASP A 280 -8.01 -9.29 14.29
CA ASP A 280 -9.36 -9.44 13.71
C ASP A 280 -9.95 -8.09 13.31
N LYS A 281 -9.75 -7.04 14.13
CA LYS A 281 -10.20 -5.68 13.81
C LYS A 281 -9.51 -5.10 12.59
N GLY A 282 -8.18 -5.18 12.54
CA GLY A 282 -7.38 -4.66 11.42
C GLY A 282 -7.72 -5.38 10.11
N GLN A 283 -7.80 -6.69 10.14
CA GLN A 283 -8.14 -7.51 8.97
C GLN A 283 -9.60 -7.29 8.52
N ALA A 284 -10.53 -7.09 9.44
CA ALA A 284 -11.93 -6.75 9.09
C ALA A 284 -12.02 -5.37 8.40
N ILE A 285 -11.18 -4.39 8.78
CA ILE A 285 -11.11 -3.10 8.06
C ILE A 285 -10.71 -3.32 6.60
N TRP A 286 -9.67 -4.14 6.36
CA TRP A 286 -9.27 -4.49 4.98
C TRP A 286 -10.41 -5.18 4.22
N ALA A 287 -11.06 -6.17 4.83
CA ALA A 287 -12.17 -6.89 4.22
C ALA A 287 -13.36 -5.97 3.87
N ASN A 288 -13.71 -5.04 4.76
CA ASN A 288 -14.79 -4.07 4.55
C ASN A 288 -14.44 -3.01 3.50
N ALA A 289 -13.16 -2.83 3.21
CA ALA A 289 -12.66 -1.99 2.12
C ALA A 289 -12.42 -2.79 0.82
N TYR A 290 -12.95 -4.01 0.74
CA TYR A 290 -12.88 -4.91 -0.42
C TYR A 290 -11.47 -5.41 -0.76
N LEU A 291 -10.52 -5.32 0.16
CA LEU A 291 -9.24 -5.99 0.03
C LEU A 291 -9.40 -7.46 0.44
N ARG A 292 -8.56 -8.33 -0.12
CA ARG A 292 -8.46 -9.73 0.34
C ARG A 292 -7.51 -9.78 1.53
N PRO A 293 -8.01 -9.84 2.78
CA PRO A 293 -7.17 -9.89 3.96
C PRO A 293 -6.36 -11.19 3.94
N VAL A 294 -5.15 -11.15 4.52
CA VAL A 294 -4.29 -12.34 4.60
C VAL A 294 -4.88 -13.41 5.53
N ARG A 295 -5.77 -13.02 6.43
CA ARG A 295 -6.59 -13.91 7.25
C ARG A 295 -8.01 -13.97 6.67
N PRO A 296 -8.33 -14.97 5.81
CA PRO A 296 -9.59 -15.00 5.03
C PRO A 296 -10.85 -15.05 5.88
N SER A 297 -10.76 -15.52 7.13
CA SER A 297 -11.87 -15.54 8.12
C SER A 297 -12.43 -14.14 8.43
N ALA A 298 -11.64 -13.08 8.22
CA ALA A 298 -12.08 -11.71 8.43
C ALA A 298 -13.04 -11.18 7.35
N MET A 299 -13.19 -11.88 6.21
CA MET A 299 -14.04 -11.45 5.11
C MET A 299 -15.49 -11.94 5.28
N SER A 300 -16.42 -11.00 5.41
CA SER A 300 -17.86 -11.32 5.48
C SER A 300 -18.42 -11.83 4.15
N ALA A 301 -19.55 -12.55 4.20
CA ALA A 301 -20.26 -13.00 3.00
C ALA A 301 -20.75 -11.81 2.16
N GLU A 302 -21.17 -10.71 2.80
CA GLU A 302 -21.59 -9.49 2.12
C GLU A 302 -20.43 -8.85 1.32
N ALA A 303 -19.23 -8.77 1.91
CA ALA A 303 -18.05 -8.27 1.22
C ALA A 303 -17.73 -9.16 0.01
N LYS A 304 -17.74 -10.50 0.17
CA LYS A 304 -17.48 -11.44 -0.92
C LYS A 304 -18.45 -11.28 -2.08
N ALA A 305 -19.73 -11.05 -1.81
CA ALA A 305 -20.78 -10.91 -2.83
C ALA A 305 -20.60 -9.69 -3.76
N LYS A 306 -19.73 -8.74 -3.38
CA LYS A 306 -19.44 -7.53 -4.16
C LYS A 306 -18.28 -7.70 -5.14
N PHE A 307 -17.52 -8.79 -5.04
CA PHE A 307 -16.46 -9.10 -5.99
C PHE A 307 -17.01 -9.59 -7.34
N LEU A 308 -16.21 -9.52 -8.38
CA LEU A 308 -16.50 -10.20 -9.64
C LEU A 308 -16.67 -11.72 -9.39
N PRO A 309 -17.32 -12.43 -10.30
CA PRO A 309 -17.43 -13.89 -10.20
C PRO A 309 -16.08 -14.59 -10.10
N ASP A 310 -16.03 -15.72 -9.39
CA ASP A 310 -14.81 -16.53 -9.26
C ASP A 310 -14.24 -16.98 -10.61
N SER A 311 -15.10 -17.17 -11.63
CA SER A 311 -14.68 -17.46 -13.00
C SER A 311 -13.79 -16.37 -13.61
N ASP A 312 -13.99 -15.10 -13.23
CA ASP A 312 -13.12 -14.02 -13.68
C ASP A 312 -11.78 -14.06 -12.96
N TYR A 313 -11.79 -14.33 -11.65
CA TYR A 313 -10.56 -14.47 -10.86
C TYR A 313 -9.77 -15.75 -11.21
N ALA A 314 -10.39 -16.75 -11.83
CA ALA A 314 -9.66 -17.93 -12.34
C ALA A 314 -8.59 -17.57 -13.40
N ARG A 315 -8.68 -16.37 -14.00
CA ARG A 315 -7.64 -15.85 -14.90
C ARG A 315 -6.48 -15.17 -14.19
N ALA A 316 -6.55 -14.98 -12.86
CA ALA A 316 -5.49 -14.40 -12.08
C ALA A 316 -4.59 -15.49 -11.48
N THR A 317 -3.29 -15.42 -11.77
CA THR A 317 -2.29 -16.36 -11.27
C THR A 317 -1.42 -15.73 -10.18
N THR A 318 -0.75 -16.55 -9.40
CA THR A 318 0.33 -16.10 -8.51
C THR A 318 1.67 -16.24 -9.23
N VAL A 319 2.68 -15.53 -8.74
CA VAL A 319 4.05 -15.59 -9.25
C VAL A 319 5.01 -15.98 -8.13
N ASP A 320 6.19 -16.45 -8.50
CA ASP A 320 7.29 -16.60 -7.55
C ASP A 320 7.78 -15.21 -7.14
N TYR A 321 7.52 -14.81 -5.89
CA TYR A 321 7.81 -13.47 -5.39
C TYR A 321 9.31 -13.20 -5.27
N GLN A 322 10.14 -14.21 -5.02
CA GLN A 322 11.59 -14.07 -4.99
C GLN A 322 12.12 -13.77 -6.40
N GLN A 323 11.74 -14.59 -7.39
CA GLN A 323 12.14 -14.35 -8.77
C GLN A 323 11.61 -13.00 -9.29
N MET A 324 10.40 -12.60 -8.87
CA MET A 324 9.84 -11.29 -9.18
C MET A 324 10.69 -10.15 -8.61
N ALA A 325 11.17 -10.28 -7.37
CA ALA A 325 12.05 -9.29 -6.74
C ALA A 325 13.41 -9.23 -7.44
N ASP A 326 14.00 -10.38 -7.77
CA ASP A 326 15.31 -10.47 -8.42
C ASP A 326 15.28 -9.86 -9.83
N ALA A 327 14.20 -10.05 -10.57
CA ALA A 327 14.04 -9.54 -11.93
C ALA A 327 13.79 -8.03 -12.01
N GLN A 328 13.27 -7.42 -10.94
CA GLN A 328 12.75 -6.06 -10.96
C GLN A 328 13.79 -5.01 -11.34
N LYS A 329 15.03 -5.11 -10.83
CA LYS A 329 16.10 -4.15 -11.14
C LYS A 329 16.46 -4.14 -12.61
N ALA A 330 16.63 -5.31 -13.22
CA ALA A 330 16.96 -5.44 -14.64
C ALA A 330 15.81 -4.96 -15.53
N PHE A 331 14.57 -5.32 -15.17
CA PHE A 331 13.39 -4.82 -15.86
C PHE A 331 13.30 -3.28 -15.79
N SER A 332 13.47 -2.69 -14.59
CA SER A 332 13.39 -1.24 -14.40
C SER A 332 14.42 -0.48 -15.26
N ALA A 333 15.65 -0.97 -15.31
CA ALA A 333 16.70 -0.38 -16.15
C ALA A 333 16.33 -0.41 -17.64
N ARG A 334 15.81 -1.53 -18.12
CA ARG A 334 15.34 -1.67 -19.51
C ARG A 334 14.13 -0.78 -19.81
N TYR A 335 13.14 -0.73 -18.90
CA TYR A 335 11.98 0.12 -19.06
C TYR A 335 12.38 1.60 -19.21
N LEU A 336 13.29 2.09 -18.37
CA LEU A 336 13.78 3.47 -18.43
C LEU A 336 14.56 3.76 -19.73
N SER A 337 15.30 2.80 -20.26
CA SER A 337 16.10 3.00 -21.47
C SER A 337 15.34 2.79 -22.78
N GLU A 338 14.31 1.91 -22.79
CA GLU A 338 13.60 1.51 -24.01
C GLU A 338 12.26 2.23 -24.20
N ILE A 339 11.65 2.72 -23.11
CA ILE A 339 10.29 3.26 -23.10
C ILE A 339 10.26 4.74 -22.70
N ARG A 340 11.16 5.18 -21.82
CA ARG A 340 11.29 6.55 -21.31
C ARG A 340 12.66 7.12 -21.61
#